data_97e7d0ce59353a32a9602faac655ada5
#
_entry.id   97e7d0ce59353a32a9602faac655ada5
#
_cell.length_a   1.000
_cell.length_b   1.000
_cell.length_c   1.000
_cell.angle_alpha   90.00
_cell.angle_beta   90.00
_cell.angle_gamma   90.00
#
_symmetry.space_group_name_H-M   'P 1'
#
loop_
_entity.id
_entity.type
_entity.pdbx_description
1 polymer ?
#
loop_
_entity_poly.entity_id
_entity_poly.type
_entity_poly.pdbx_seq_one_letter_code
_entity_poly.pdbx_strand_id
1 'polypeptide(L)'
;MDTKELERLKVLRSYKILDTDPEQAFDDLTLIASQICAVPIALISLIDEDRQWFKSRIGTDIKESPRSISFCSHAIQEKGIFTVSDALNDVRFKDNPVVKGNPHIRFYAGAPIESSDGQALGTLCVIDYVPRALTPEQNHALQALERQVAAQMELRRNLEELRIALHGIEALSSLIPLCSSCEMNVVIPADATSMEKVTDGLMALLKGKNWPENRIMEVHLAAQEAIANAIRHGCKGDATKQVQCAVSFDAAGELVIVVRDPGTGFDPKAVPNPLEGNNLFKGSGRGVFLINELMDTVEYEDEGRMVKMRKALPTSEDVDTTVH
;
A
#
# COMPACT_ATOMS: atom_id res chain seq x y z
N MET A 1 34.78 -3.04 7.84
CA MET A 1 33.96 -3.60 6.75
C MET A 1 34.44 -2.96 5.45
N ASP A 2 34.64 -3.75 4.41
CA ASP A 2 35.07 -3.22 3.10
C ASP A 2 33.96 -2.38 2.47
N THR A 3 34.33 -1.32 1.71
CA THR A 3 33.38 -0.40 1.05
C THR A 3 32.43 -1.15 0.10
N LYS A 4 32.92 -2.19 -0.59
CA LYS A 4 32.12 -3.04 -1.47
C LYS A 4 31.03 -3.80 -0.71
N GLU A 5 31.36 -4.32 0.47
CA GLU A 5 30.40 -5.05 1.31
C GLU A 5 29.32 -4.12 1.88
N LEU A 6 29.70 -2.89 2.26
CA LEU A 6 28.72 -1.88 2.68
C LEU A 6 27.72 -1.54 1.57
N GLU A 7 28.21 -1.42 0.33
CA GLU A 7 27.36 -1.14 -0.83
C GLU A 7 26.43 -2.32 -1.15
N ARG A 8 26.94 -3.55 -1.13
CA ARG A 8 26.15 -4.77 -1.29
C ARG A 8 25.02 -4.87 -0.23
N LEU A 9 25.34 -4.63 1.04
CA LEU A 9 24.36 -4.64 2.13
C LEU A 9 23.32 -3.53 1.99
N LYS A 10 23.72 -2.34 1.53
CA LYS A 10 22.79 -1.25 1.21
C LYS A 10 21.80 -1.66 0.13
N VAL A 11 22.27 -2.30 -0.94
CA VAL A 11 21.42 -2.82 -2.01
C VAL A 11 20.50 -3.92 -1.47
N LEU A 12 21.00 -4.91 -0.71
CA LEU A 12 20.16 -5.95 -0.12
C LEU A 12 19.03 -5.36 0.74
N ARG A 13 19.35 -4.40 1.59
CA ARG A 13 18.37 -3.74 2.48
C ARG A 13 17.31 -2.94 1.71
N SER A 14 17.65 -2.42 0.50
CA SER A 14 16.68 -1.71 -0.34
C SER A 14 15.54 -2.60 -0.85
N TYR A 15 15.77 -3.90 -0.97
CA TYR A 15 14.73 -4.87 -1.34
C TYR A 15 13.69 -5.11 -0.25
N LYS A 16 13.95 -4.73 1.01
CA LYS A 16 13.05 -4.91 2.16
C LYS A 16 12.49 -6.34 2.24
N ILE A 17 13.33 -7.33 1.91
CA ILE A 17 12.95 -8.74 1.82
C ILE A 17 13.35 -9.54 3.06
N LEU A 18 14.36 -9.08 3.80
CA LEU A 18 14.80 -9.73 5.04
C LEU A 18 13.67 -9.69 6.08
N ASP A 19 13.55 -10.78 6.85
CA ASP A 19 12.59 -10.95 7.94
C ASP A 19 11.11 -10.84 7.51
N THR A 20 10.82 -11.05 6.21
CA THR A 20 9.47 -11.09 5.68
C THR A 20 8.87 -12.49 5.73
N ASP A 21 7.53 -12.56 5.70
CA ASP A 21 6.80 -13.81 5.66
C ASP A 21 7.15 -14.67 4.41
N PRO A 22 6.94 -15.99 4.47
CA PRO A 22 7.05 -16.85 3.30
C PRO A 22 6.16 -16.38 2.15
N GLU A 23 6.65 -16.52 0.93
CA GLU A 23 5.92 -16.17 -0.28
C GLU A 23 5.96 -17.34 -1.27
N GLN A 24 4.80 -17.81 -1.72
CA GLN A 24 4.64 -19.02 -2.55
C GLN A 24 5.53 -19.01 -3.80
N ALA A 25 5.70 -17.84 -4.42
CA ALA A 25 6.53 -17.71 -5.63
C ALA A 25 8.00 -18.10 -5.39
N PHE A 26 8.57 -17.83 -4.20
CA PHE A 26 9.92 -18.26 -3.84
C PHE A 26 9.94 -19.74 -3.43
N ASP A 27 8.91 -20.21 -2.73
CA ASP A 27 8.80 -21.60 -2.29
C ASP A 27 8.69 -22.56 -3.49
N ASP A 28 7.95 -22.19 -4.53
CA ASP A 28 7.85 -22.95 -5.78
C ASP A 28 9.22 -23.09 -6.47
N LEU A 29 9.99 -22.00 -6.56
CA LEU A 29 11.32 -22.03 -7.16
C LEU A 29 12.30 -22.94 -6.39
N THR A 30 12.23 -22.88 -5.06
CA THR A 30 13.04 -23.71 -4.18
C THR A 30 12.65 -25.18 -4.30
N LEU A 31 11.34 -25.49 -4.40
CA LEU A 31 10.82 -26.83 -4.63
C LEU A 31 11.33 -27.40 -5.96
N ILE A 32 11.23 -26.64 -7.03
CA ILE A 32 11.68 -27.05 -8.36
C ILE A 32 13.20 -27.31 -8.35
N ALA A 33 13.99 -26.46 -7.70
CA ALA A 33 15.44 -26.65 -7.59
C ALA A 33 15.78 -27.97 -6.87
N SER A 34 15.12 -28.27 -5.75
CA SER A 34 15.28 -29.54 -5.02
C SER A 34 14.96 -30.76 -5.89
N GLN A 35 13.83 -30.69 -6.62
CA GLN A 35 13.38 -31.79 -7.47
C GLN A 35 14.31 -32.03 -8.66
N ILE A 36 14.69 -30.97 -9.40
CA ILE A 36 15.57 -31.11 -10.58
C ILE A 36 16.95 -31.62 -10.17
N CYS A 37 17.51 -31.12 -9.08
CA CYS A 37 18.82 -31.57 -8.61
C CYS A 37 18.76 -32.90 -7.83
N ALA A 38 17.57 -33.38 -7.51
CA ALA A 38 17.31 -34.60 -6.74
C ALA A 38 18.08 -34.58 -5.39
N VAL A 39 17.94 -33.45 -4.63
CA VAL A 39 18.63 -33.21 -3.34
C VAL A 39 17.61 -32.99 -2.23
N PRO A 40 17.95 -33.36 -0.98
CA PRO A 40 17.05 -33.20 0.16
C PRO A 40 16.87 -31.76 0.60
N ILE A 41 17.83 -30.86 0.34
CA ILE A 41 17.78 -29.46 0.80
C ILE A 41 17.97 -28.52 -0.38
N ALA A 42 17.09 -27.53 -0.48
CA ALA A 42 17.25 -26.36 -1.36
C ALA A 42 16.84 -25.10 -0.62
N LEU A 43 17.56 -24.00 -0.84
CA LEU A 43 17.37 -22.74 -0.13
C LEU A 43 17.49 -21.54 -1.09
N ILE A 44 16.67 -20.52 -0.87
CA ILE A 44 16.94 -19.16 -1.29
C ILE A 44 17.50 -18.44 -0.05
N SER A 45 18.82 -18.25 -0.05
CA SER A 45 19.60 -17.70 1.06
C SER A 45 20.06 -16.29 0.73
N LEU A 46 19.80 -15.32 1.60
CA LEU A 46 20.26 -13.94 1.51
C LEU A 46 21.34 -13.69 2.56
N ILE A 47 22.43 -13.03 2.17
CA ILE A 47 23.62 -12.85 3.02
C ILE A 47 23.58 -11.46 3.63
N ASP A 48 23.18 -11.38 4.90
CA ASP A 48 23.21 -10.16 5.71
C ASP A 48 24.59 -9.94 6.34
N GLU A 49 24.71 -8.99 7.24
CA GLU A 49 25.96 -8.57 7.86
C GLU A 49 26.65 -9.68 8.64
N ASP A 50 25.90 -10.36 9.50
CA ASP A 50 26.40 -11.40 10.44
C ASP A 50 25.71 -12.76 10.28
N ARG A 51 24.65 -12.83 9.48
CA ARG A 51 23.84 -14.04 9.24
C ARG A 51 23.58 -14.28 7.75
N GLN A 52 23.23 -15.50 7.43
CA GLN A 52 22.47 -15.84 6.24
C GLN A 52 21.03 -16.11 6.64
N TRP A 53 20.10 -15.46 5.97
CA TRP A 53 18.67 -15.58 6.20
C TRP A 53 18.00 -16.28 5.02
N PHE A 54 17.05 -17.18 5.30
CA PHE A 54 16.42 -17.99 4.25
C PHE A 54 15.04 -17.48 3.91
N LYS A 55 14.91 -16.87 2.71
CA LYS A 55 13.62 -16.43 2.16
C LYS A 55 12.70 -17.60 1.86
N SER A 56 13.27 -18.68 1.33
CA SER A 56 12.59 -19.95 1.09
C SER A 56 13.51 -21.12 1.42
N ARG A 57 12.92 -22.22 1.87
CA ARG A 57 13.68 -23.40 2.31
C ARG A 57 12.88 -24.68 2.18
N ILE A 58 13.55 -25.75 1.73
CA ILE A 58 13.06 -27.12 1.71
C ILE A 58 14.10 -28.01 2.40
N GLY A 59 13.62 -29.00 3.16
CA GLY A 59 14.47 -29.99 3.84
C GLY A 59 15.12 -29.49 5.13
N THR A 60 14.76 -28.31 5.62
CA THR A 60 15.20 -27.78 6.91
C THR A 60 14.17 -26.83 7.52
N ASP A 61 14.07 -26.82 8.85
CA ASP A 61 13.23 -25.87 9.61
C ASP A 61 13.99 -24.62 10.04
N ILE A 62 15.32 -24.59 9.85
CA ILE A 62 16.18 -23.47 10.24
C ILE A 62 15.85 -22.27 9.35
N LYS A 63 15.59 -21.10 9.95
CA LYS A 63 15.25 -19.86 9.24
C LYS A 63 16.47 -19.02 8.89
N GLU A 64 17.55 -19.15 9.67
CA GLU A 64 18.79 -18.41 9.49
C GLU A 64 19.95 -19.19 10.14
N SER A 65 21.17 -18.84 9.78
CA SER A 65 22.37 -19.34 10.45
C SER A 65 23.49 -18.29 10.44
N PRO A 66 24.52 -18.43 11.32
CA PRO A 66 25.64 -17.50 11.32
C PRO A 66 26.33 -17.44 9.96
N ARG A 67 26.65 -16.24 9.50
CA ARG A 67 27.38 -16.02 8.25
C ARG A 67 28.74 -16.71 8.23
N SER A 68 29.41 -16.82 9.38
CA SER A 68 30.73 -17.42 9.50
C SER A 68 30.83 -18.89 9.12
N ILE A 69 29.69 -19.61 9.15
CA ILE A 69 29.64 -21.03 8.74
C ILE A 69 28.98 -21.24 7.36
N SER A 70 28.63 -20.14 6.68
CA SER A 70 27.84 -20.16 5.44
C SER A 70 28.68 -20.53 4.22
N PHE A 71 28.27 -21.54 3.47
CA PHE A 71 28.76 -21.82 2.13
C PHE A 71 28.38 -20.72 1.15
N CYS A 72 27.18 -20.17 1.32
CA CYS A 72 26.64 -19.09 0.47
C CYS A 72 27.49 -17.81 0.54
N SER A 73 28.14 -17.54 1.68
CA SER A 73 29.07 -16.41 1.82
C SER A 73 30.31 -16.53 0.94
N HIS A 74 30.72 -17.74 0.60
CA HIS A 74 31.77 -17.98 -0.39
C HIS A 74 31.21 -17.89 -1.81
N ALA A 75 30.02 -18.44 -2.03
CA ALA A 75 29.39 -18.46 -3.34
C ALA A 75 29.13 -17.05 -3.91
N ILE A 76 28.73 -16.07 -3.09
CA ILE A 76 28.50 -14.69 -3.53
C ILE A 76 29.77 -13.95 -3.98
N GLN A 77 30.95 -14.51 -3.75
CA GLN A 77 32.23 -13.95 -4.19
C GLN A 77 32.69 -14.51 -5.55
N GLU A 78 32.02 -15.53 -6.03
CA GLU A 78 32.36 -16.24 -7.27
C GLU A 78 31.41 -15.83 -8.41
N LYS A 79 31.88 -15.99 -9.64
CA LYS A 79 31.05 -15.84 -10.83
C LYS A 79 30.50 -17.21 -11.27
N GLY A 80 29.17 -17.30 -11.38
CA GLY A 80 28.50 -18.54 -11.75
C GLY A 80 28.27 -19.48 -10.56
N ILE A 81 27.99 -20.75 -10.85
CA ILE A 81 27.65 -21.71 -9.78
C ILE A 81 28.90 -22.10 -8.99
N PHE A 82 28.89 -21.83 -7.72
CA PHE A 82 29.90 -22.29 -6.78
C PHE A 82 29.55 -23.69 -6.30
N THR A 83 30.46 -24.67 -6.54
CA THR A 83 30.24 -26.07 -6.22
C THR A 83 31.28 -26.62 -5.25
N VAL A 84 30.81 -27.35 -4.24
CA VAL A 84 31.60 -28.16 -3.32
C VAL A 84 31.10 -29.59 -3.42
N SER A 85 31.84 -30.43 -4.16
CA SER A 85 31.41 -31.81 -4.46
C SER A 85 31.54 -32.75 -3.25
N ASP A 86 32.51 -32.49 -2.37
CA ASP A 86 32.68 -33.21 -1.08
C ASP A 86 33.25 -32.24 -0.03
N ALA A 87 32.43 -31.80 0.87
CA ALA A 87 32.78 -30.81 1.89
C ALA A 87 33.80 -31.33 2.92
N LEU A 88 33.89 -32.66 3.15
CA LEU A 88 34.93 -33.25 4.00
C LEU A 88 36.32 -33.14 3.42
N ASN A 89 36.43 -33.20 2.10
CA ASN A 89 37.69 -33.14 1.36
C ASN A 89 38.05 -31.72 0.90
N ASP A 90 37.13 -30.74 1.08
CA ASP A 90 37.38 -29.35 0.71
C ASP A 90 38.07 -28.61 1.86
N VAL A 91 39.25 -28.05 1.59
CA VAL A 91 40.08 -27.35 2.59
C VAL A 91 39.40 -26.18 3.25
N ARG A 92 38.41 -25.56 2.58
CA ARG A 92 37.62 -24.42 3.07
C ARG A 92 36.55 -24.84 4.08
N PHE A 93 36.01 -26.08 3.95
CA PHE A 93 34.83 -26.52 4.67
C PHE A 93 35.00 -27.76 5.54
N LYS A 94 36.11 -28.52 5.41
CA LYS A 94 36.35 -29.75 6.19
C LYS A 94 36.21 -29.57 7.70
N ASP A 95 36.51 -28.36 8.19
CA ASP A 95 36.45 -28.03 9.64
C ASP A 95 35.16 -27.28 10.02
N ASN A 96 34.27 -27.07 9.08
CA ASN A 96 33.00 -26.36 9.33
C ASN A 96 32.08 -27.18 10.24
N PRO A 97 31.44 -26.55 11.25
CA PRO A 97 30.55 -27.24 12.21
C PRO A 97 29.42 -28.03 11.54
N VAL A 98 28.83 -27.55 10.43
CA VAL A 98 27.74 -28.26 9.71
C VAL A 98 28.24 -29.40 8.82
N VAL A 99 29.54 -29.52 8.64
CA VAL A 99 30.20 -30.64 7.94
C VAL A 99 30.64 -31.73 8.93
N LYS A 100 31.28 -31.33 10.05
CA LYS A 100 31.72 -32.27 11.10
C LYS A 100 30.56 -32.76 11.97
N GLY A 101 29.62 -31.87 12.27
CA GLY A 101 28.44 -32.11 13.08
C GLY A 101 27.16 -32.13 12.24
N ASN A 102 26.04 -32.20 12.94
CA ASN A 102 24.71 -32.17 12.34
C ASN A 102 24.52 -30.86 11.53
N PRO A 103 24.05 -30.92 10.27
CA PRO A 103 23.42 -32.04 9.56
C PRO A 103 24.38 -32.89 8.72
N HIS A 104 25.70 -32.77 8.83
CA HIS A 104 26.70 -33.53 8.08
C HIS A 104 26.67 -33.27 6.57
N ILE A 105 26.66 -31.99 6.19
CA ILE A 105 26.67 -31.57 4.77
C ILE A 105 27.90 -32.16 4.07
N ARG A 106 27.67 -32.73 2.86
CA ARG A 106 28.72 -33.26 2.00
C ARG A 106 28.81 -32.55 0.66
N PHE A 107 27.67 -32.17 0.11
CA PHE A 107 27.57 -31.50 -1.17
C PHE A 107 26.89 -30.15 -1.03
N TYR A 108 27.39 -29.16 -1.78
CA TYR A 108 26.78 -27.85 -1.93
C TYR A 108 26.94 -27.36 -3.36
N ALA A 109 25.90 -26.82 -3.96
CA ALA A 109 26.01 -26.01 -5.19
C ALA A 109 25.08 -24.80 -5.05
N GLY A 110 25.62 -23.60 -5.29
CA GLY A 110 24.86 -22.35 -5.16
C GLY A 110 25.12 -21.42 -6.35
N ALA A 111 24.03 -20.96 -6.95
CA ALA A 111 24.03 -19.90 -7.99
C ALA A 111 23.83 -18.54 -7.31
N PRO A 112 24.77 -17.59 -7.43
CA PRO A 112 24.65 -16.27 -6.84
C PRO A 112 23.44 -15.50 -7.42
N ILE A 113 22.58 -14.96 -6.55
CA ILE A 113 21.48 -14.10 -6.92
C ILE A 113 22.01 -12.67 -7.02
N GLU A 114 22.04 -12.15 -8.23
CA GLU A 114 22.56 -10.81 -8.51
C GLU A 114 21.41 -9.80 -8.68
N SER A 115 21.59 -8.60 -8.11
CA SER A 115 20.72 -7.46 -8.37
C SER A 115 20.92 -6.91 -9.78
N SER A 116 20.01 -6.05 -10.24
CA SER A 116 20.17 -5.31 -11.50
C SER A 116 21.47 -4.50 -11.58
N ASP A 117 22.03 -4.10 -10.42
CA ASP A 117 23.30 -3.37 -10.31
C ASP A 117 24.53 -4.31 -10.22
N GLY A 118 24.34 -5.62 -10.37
CA GLY A 118 25.41 -6.62 -10.35
C GLY A 118 25.95 -6.95 -8.95
N GLN A 119 25.20 -6.65 -7.89
CA GLN A 119 25.57 -7.01 -6.53
C GLN A 119 25.03 -8.39 -6.19
N ALA A 120 25.89 -9.31 -5.75
CA ALA A 120 25.48 -10.65 -5.29
C ALA A 120 24.85 -10.55 -3.89
N LEU A 121 23.53 -10.72 -3.81
CA LEU A 121 22.74 -10.54 -2.59
C LEU A 121 22.61 -11.82 -1.77
N GLY A 122 22.74 -12.96 -2.43
CA GLY A 122 22.53 -14.29 -1.84
C GLY A 122 22.73 -15.37 -2.87
N THR A 123 22.13 -16.54 -2.64
CA THR A 123 22.22 -17.71 -3.53
C THR A 123 20.90 -18.46 -3.59
N LEU A 124 20.57 -19.00 -4.76
CA LEU A 124 19.75 -20.21 -4.86
C LEU A 124 20.69 -21.40 -4.73
N CYS A 125 20.57 -22.19 -3.68
CA CYS A 125 21.49 -23.30 -3.45
C CYS A 125 20.79 -24.63 -3.17
N VAL A 126 21.50 -25.69 -3.48
CA VAL A 126 21.11 -27.09 -3.28
C VAL A 126 22.20 -27.81 -2.48
N ILE A 127 21.77 -28.67 -1.55
CA ILE A 127 22.63 -29.26 -0.53
C ILE A 127 22.28 -30.73 -0.35
N ASP A 128 23.31 -31.58 -0.16
CA ASP A 128 23.10 -32.99 0.14
C ASP A 128 24.03 -33.48 1.25
N TYR A 129 23.64 -34.61 1.86
CA TYR A 129 24.38 -35.32 2.89
C TYR A 129 25.36 -36.39 2.31
N VAL A 130 25.37 -36.52 1.00
CA VAL A 130 26.30 -37.38 0.26
C VAL A 130 27.08 -36.58 -0.78
N PRO A 131 28.35 -36.92 -1.07
CA PRO A 131 29.12 -36.26 -2.14
C PRO A 131 28.41 -36.38 -3.48
N ARG A 132 28.41 -35.30 -4.28
CA ARG A 132 27.76 -35.24 -5.60
C ARG A 132 28.52 -34.35 -6.58
N ALA A 133 28.11 -34.48 -7.85
CA ALA A 133 28.35 -33.48 -8.90
C ALA A 133 27.04 -33.23 -9.65
N LEU A 134 26.76 -31.97 -9.99
CA LEU A 134 25.63 -31.64 -10.85
C LEU A 134 25.93 -32.01 -12.29
N THR A 135 24.91 -32.52 -13.00
CA THR A 135 24.99 -32.69 -14.45
C THR A 135 24.98 -31.33 -15.16
N PRO A 136 25.39 -31.20 -16.42
CA PRO A 136 25.27 -29.98 -17.20
C PRO A 136 23.84 -29.43 -17.23
N GLU A 137 22.83 -30.32 -17.34
CA GLU A 137 21.41 -29.94 -17.35
C GLU A 137 20.97 -29.37 -16.01
N GLN A 138 21.39 -29.97 -14.90
CA GLN A 138 21.13 -29.48 -13.55
C GLN A 138 21.78 -28.13 -13.31
N ASN A 139 23.01 -27.93 -13.78
CA ASN A 139 23.68 -26.63 -13.73
C ASN A 139 22.91 -25.56 -14.51
N HIS A 140 22.49 -25.83 -15.75
CA HIS A 140 21.68 -24.93 -16.55
C HIS A 140 20.34 -24.62 -15.89
N ALA A 141 19.67 -25.62 -15.33
CA ALA A 141 18.40 -25.44 -14.64
C ALA A 141 18.56 -24.57 -13.39
N LEU A 142 19.61 -24.79 -12.58
CA LEU A 142 19.86 -24.00 -11.37
C LEU A 142 20.15 -22.53 -11.71
N GLN A 143 20.92 -22.26 -12.78
CA GLN A 143 21.14 -20.90 -13.29
C GLN A 143 19.86 -20.24 -13.81
N ALA A 144 18.99 -21.02 -14.49
CA ALA A 144 17.72 -20.49 -14.98
C ALA A 144 16.78 -20.13 -13.82
N LEU A 145 16.71 -20.99 -12.80
CA LEU A 145 15.92 -20.75 -11.60
C LEU A 145 16.44 -19.56 -10.77
N GLU A 146 17.77 -19.41 -10.68
CA GLU A 146 18.38 -18.25 -10.01
C GLU A 146 17.93 -16.95 -10.66
N ARG A 147 17.95 -16.86 -12.01
CA ARG A 147 17.43 -15.66 -12.71
C ARG A 147 15.95 -15.40 -12.43
N GLN A 148 15.14 -16.44 -12.24
CA GLN A 148 13.74 -16.27 -11.84
C GLN A 148 13.62 -15.77 -10.40
N VAL A 149 14.48 -16.24 -9.49
CA VAL A 149 14.54 -15.68 -8.12
C VAL A 149 14.90 -14.20 -8.15
N ALA A 150 15.92 -13.80 -8.91
CA ALA A 150 16.31 -12.41 -9.08
C ALA A 150 15.17 -11.56 -9.66
N ALA A 151 14.50 -12.05 -10.72
CA ALA A 151 13.34 -11.37 -11.32
C ALA A 151 12.17 -11.23 -10.33
N GLN A 152 11.90 -12.25 -9.53
CA GLN A 152 10.86 -12.20 -8.50
C GLN A 152 11.19 -11.19 -7.40
N MET A 153 12.45 -11.08 -6.99
CA MET A 153 12.90 -10.07 -6.03
C MET A 153 12.73 -8.64 -6.59
N GLU A 154 13.08 -8.43 -7.86
CA GLU A 154 12.89 -7.13 -8.53
C GLU A 154 11.40 -6.78 -8.65
N LEU A 155 10.56 -7.72 -9.07
CA LEU A 155 9.12 -7.51 -9.16
C LEU A 155 8.53 -7.10 -7.82
N ARG A 156 8.89 -7.80 -6.75
CA ARG A 156 8.46 -7.50 -5.38
C ARG A 156 8.86 -6.08 -4.96
N ARG A 157 10.11 -5.68 -5.21
CA ARG A 157 10.62 -4.34 -4.93
C ARG A 157 9.82 -3.28 -5.68
N ASN A 158 9.66 -3.45 -6.99
CA ASN A 158 8.95 -2.50 -7.83
C ASN A 158 7.47 -2.35 -7.44
N LEU A 159 6.80 -3.44 -7.07
CA LEU A 159 5.41 -3.39 -6.57
C LEU A 159 5.31 -2.61 -5.26
N GLU A 160 6.26 -2.79 -4.34
CA GLU A 160 6.27 -2.04 -3.09
C GLU A 160 6.57 -0.55 -3.29
N GLU A 161 7.52 -0.21 -4.18
CA GLU A 161 7.80 1.18 -4.57
C GLU A 161 6.59 1.83 -5.23
N LEU A 162 5.90 1.12 -6.13
CA LEU A 162 4.68 1.61 -6.78
C LEU A 162 3.57 1.82 -5.76
N ARG A 163 3.40 0.91 -4.80
CA ARG A 163 2.42 1.03 -3.72
C ARG A 163 2.67 2.28 -2.86
N ILE A 164 3.93 2.53 -2.49
CA ILE A 164 4.31 3.73 -1.74
C ILE A 164 4.05 5.00 -2.56
N ALA A 165 4.38 5.00 -3.86
CA ALA A 165 4.15 6.12 -4.75
C ALA A 165 2.65 6.41 -4.92
N LEU A 166 1.81 5.39 -5.08
CA LEU A 166 0.35 5.53 -5.17
C LEU A 166 -0.24 6.13 -3.89
N HIS A 167 0.17 5.66 -2.71
CA HIS A 167 -0.25 6.26 -1.44
C HIS A 167 0.19 7.72 -1.32
N GLY A 168 1.38 8.05 -1.82
CA GLY A 168 1.86 9.44 -1.88
C GLY A 168 1.00 10.31 -2.81
N ILE A 169 0.58 9.78 -3.97
CA ILE A 169 -0.31 10.47 -4.91
C ILE A 169 -1.70 10.65 -4.30
N GLU A 170 -2.25 9.65 -3.63
CA GLU A 170 -3.53 9.75 -2.91
C GLU A 170 -3.47 10.84 -1.84
N ALA A 171 -2.40 10.89 -1.05
CA ALA A 171 -2.17 11.94 -0.06
C ALA A 171 -2.03 13.33 -0.69
N LEU A 172 -1.33 13.45 -1.84
CA LEU A 172 -1.21 14.70 -2.58
C LEU A 172 -2.53 15.09 -3.28
N SER A 173 -3.31 14.13 -3.79
CA SER A 173 -4.61 14.42 -4.39
C SER A 173 -5.61 14.97 -3.38
N SER A 174 -5.46 14.61 -2.10
CA SER A 174 -6.23 15.21 -1.03
C SER A 174 -5.85 16.68 -0.75
N LEU A 175 -4.68 17.12 -1.20
CA LEU A 175 -4.19 18.50 -1.06
C LEU A 175 -4.46 19.35 -2.32
N ILE A 176 -4.90 18.76 -3.44
CA ILE A 176 -5.28 19.53 -4.64
C ILE A 176 -6.56 20.29 -4.32
N PRO A 177 -6.59 21.61 -4.48
CA PRO A 177 -7.80 22.41 -4.28
C PRO A 177 -8.94 21.87 -5.16
N LEU A 178 -10.11 21.65 -4.57
CA LEU A 178 -11.31 21.21 -5.29
C LEU A 178 -11.74 22.21 -6.38
N CYS A 179 -11.28 23.45 -6.26
CA CYS A 179 -11.39 24.45 -7.32
C CYS A 179 -10.27 25.50 -7.19
N SER A 180 -9.91 26.13 -8.31
CA SER A 180 -8.87 27.16 -8.37
C SER A 180 -9.35 28.57 -8.06
N SER A 181 -10.68 28.78 -7.96
CA SER A 181 -11.34 30.08 -7.73
C SER A 181 -12.42 30.01 -6.66
N CYS A 182 -12.20 29.21 -5.63
CA CYS A 182 -13.15 29.06 -4.52
C CYS A 182 -13.08 30.24 -3.57
N GLU A 183 -14.22 30.68 -3.06
CA GLU A 183 -14.33 31.61 -1.95
C GLU A 183 -13.86 31.00 -0.63
N MET A 184 -14.06 29.68 -0.48
CA MET A 184 -13.57 28.89 0.65
C MET A 184 -13.10 27.53 0.11
N ASN A 185 -11.90 27.13 0.52
CA ASN A 185 -11.36 25.80 0.21
C ASN A 185 -10.53 25.33 1.41
N VAL A 186 -11.05 24.37 2.15
CA VAL A 186 -10.48 23.92 3.41
C VAL A 186 -10.42 22.40 3.47
N VAL A 187 -9.39 21.91 4.14
CA VAL A 187 -9.23 20.51 4.52
C VAL A 187 -9.30 20.45 6.03
N ILE A 188 -10.22 19.67 6.56
CA ILE A 188 -10.47 19.57 8.00
C ILE A 188 -10.28 18.16 8.52
N PRO A 189 -9.82 17.99 9.78
CA PRO A 189 -9.91 16.71 10.47
C PRO A 189 -11.35 16.22 10.56
N ALA A 190 -11.53 14.91 10.61
CA ALA A 190 -12.86 14.30 10.70
C ALA A 190 -13.45 14.37 12.13
N ASP A 191 -13.65 15.57 12.66
CA ASP A 191 -14.22 15.85 13.97
C ASP A 191 -15.33 16.91 13.94
N ALA A 192 -16.18 16.91 14.96
CA ALA A 192 -17.33 17.80 15.06
C ALA A 192 -16.96 19.29 15.18
N THR A 193 -15.89 19.61 15.89
CA THR A 193 -15.45 21.00 16.09
C THR A 193 -14.97 21.63 14.79
N SER A 194 -14.27 20.84 13.97
CA SER A 194 -13.80 21.28 12.65
C SER A 194 -14.97 21.48 11.68
N MET A 195 -15.99 20.61 11.75
CA MET A 195 -17.22 20.75 10.99
C MET A 195 -17.95 22.08 11.33
N GLU A 196 -18.13 22.38 12.61
CA GLU A 196 -18.78 23.63 13.05
C GLU A 196 -18.09 24.89 12.51
N LYS A 197 -16.76 24.93 12.56
CA LYS A 197 -15.98 26.05 12.00
C LYS A 197 -16.22 26.29 10.52
N VAL A 198 -16.35 25.20 9.73
CA VAL A 198 -16.60 25.28 8.28
C VAL A 198 -18.01 25.78 8.01
N THR A 199 -19.01 25.26 8.72
CA THR A 199 -20.40 25.68 8.54
C THR A 199 -20.63 27.10 9.01
N ASP A 200 -19.97 27.55 10.09
CA ASP A 200 -20.00 28.97 10.56
C ASP A 200 -19.34 29.88 9.54
N GLY A 201 -18.21 29.49 8.98
CA GLY A 201 -17.54 30.23 7.90
C GLY A 201 -18.41 30.36 6.64
N LEU A 202 -19.12 29.30 6.27
CA LEU A 202 -20.08 29.32 5.16
C LEU A 202 -21.24 30.27 5.44
N MET A 203 -21.84 30.28 6.64
CA MET A 203 -22.88 31.20 7.02
C MET A 203 -22.41 32.68 6.98
N ALA A 204 -21.20 32.95 7.48
CA ALA A 204 -20.62 34.28 7.44
C ALA A 204 -20.40 34.74 5.99
N LEU A 205 -19.95 33.89 5.11
CA LEU A 205 -19.76 34.14 3.68
C LEU A 205 -21.10 34.52 3.01
N LEU A 206 -22.16 33.77 3.25
CA LEU A 206 -23.49 33.98 2.64
C LEU A 206 -24.13 35.26 3.19
N LYS A 207 -24.00 35.56 4.50
CA LYS A 207 -24.41 36.81 5.10
C LYS A 207 -23.71 38.02 4.48
N GLY A 208 -22.37 37.90 4.25
CA GLY A 208 -21.59 38.91 3.54
C GLY A 208 -22.02 39.17 2.10
N LYS A 209 -22.67 38.18 1.47
CA LYS A 209 -23.25 38.30 0.13
C LYS A 209 -24.76 38.62 0.12
N ASN A 210 -25.31 39.04 1.28
CA ASN A 210 -26.71 39.43 1.47
C ASN A 210 -27.74 38.35 1.10
N TRP A 211 -27.44 37.08 1.37
CA TRP A 211 -28.41 36.02 1.23
C TRP A 211 -29.49 36.09 2.31
N PRO A 212 -30.78 35.75 2.00
CA PRO A 212 -31.85 35.71 2.98
C PRO A 212 -31.57 34.65 4.07
N GLU A 213 -32.02 34.88 5.31
CA GLU A 213 -31.73 33.98 6.44
C GLU A 213 -32.29 32.58 6.26
N ASN A 214 -33.48 32.46 5.66
CA ASN A 214 -34.08 31.14 5.36
C ASN A 214 -33.20 30.33 4.39
N ARG A 215 -32.67 30.93 3.32
CA ARG A 215 -31.75 30.30 2.36
C ARG A 215 -30.42 29.95 3.00
N ILE A 216 -29.88 30.85 3.87
CA ILE A 216 -28.66 30.54 4.63
C ILE A 216 -28.87 29.31 5.51
N MET A 217 -30.04 29.18 6.16
CA MET A 217 -30.33 28.05 7.02
C MET A 217 -30.48 26.75 6.23
N GLU A 218 -31.12 26.78 5.05
CA GLU A 218 -31.19 25.63 4.14
C GLU A 218 -29.81 25.12 3.75
N VAL A 219 -28.93 26.03 3.28
CA VAL A 219 -27.56 25.72 2.90
C VAL A 219 -26.75 25.21 4.08
N HIS A 220 -26.90 25.83 5.26
CA HIS A 220 -26.21 25.41 6.49
C HIS A 220 -26.54 23.97 6.84
N LEU A 221 -27.82 23.62 6.87
CA LEU A 221 -28.27 22.27 7.21
C LEU A 221 -27.79 21.23 6.17
N ALA A 222 -27.85 21.55 4.88
CA ALA A 222 -27.37 20.67 3.83
C ALA A 222 -25.85 20.44 3.91
N ALA A 223 -25.07 21.52 4.13
CA ALA A 223 -23.62 21.42 4.28
C ALA A 223 -23.22 20.65 5.55
N GLN A 224 -23.90 20.92 6.67
CA GLN A 224 -23.68 20.21 7.93
C GLN A 224 -23.92 18.69 7.76
N GLU A 225 -25.00 18.30 7.10
CA GLU A 225 -25.31 16.90 6.89
C GLU A 225 -24.32 16.23 5.90
N ALA A 226 -23.92 16.92 4.85
CA ALA A 226 -22.93 16.42 3.91
C ALA A 226 -21.56 16.16 4.58
N ILE A 227 -21.08 17.12 5.40
CA ILE A 227 -19.82 16.98 6.14
C ILE A 227 -19.95 15.89 7.22
N ALA A 228 -21.09 15.84 7.95
CA ALA A 228 -21.33 14.80 8.94
C ALA A 228 -21.36 13.39 8.32
N ASN A 229 -21.90 13.23 7.10
CA ASN A 229 -21.88 11.99 6.36
C ASN A 229 -20.44 11.61 5.94
N ALA A 230 -19.67 12.55 5.45
CA ALA A 230 -18.25 12.36 5.13
C ALA A 230 -17.45 11.90 6.36
N ILE A 231 -17.67 12.51 7.53
CA ILE A 231 -17.01 12.13 8.80
C ILE A 231 -17.47 10.75 9.26
N ARG A 232 -18.80 10.51 9.34
CA ARG A 232 -19.34 9.26 9.90
C ARG A 232 -19.11 8.05 8.99
N HIS A 233 -19.35 8.20 7.70
CA HIS A 233 -19.37 7.09 6.75
C HIS A 233 -18.08 7.02 5.94
N GLY A 234 -17.57 8.13 5.43
CA GLY A 234 -16.32 8.19 4.70
C GLY A 234 -15.09 7.97 5.57
N CYS A 235 -14.96 8.75 6.63
CA CYS A 235 -13.84 8.63 7.57
C CYS A 235 -14.04 7.55 8.63
N LYS A 236 -15.28 7.04 8.85
CA LYS A 236 -15.64 6.07 9.90
C LYS A 236 -15.32 6.55 11.32
N GLY A 237 -15.39 7.87 11.55
CA GLY A 237 -15.03 8.50 12.83
C GLY A 237 -13.54 8.51 13.15
N ASP A 238 -12.67 8.22 12.19
CA ASP A 238 -11.22 8.26 12.35
C ASP A 238 -10.72 9.70 12.20
N ALA A 239 -10.38 10.35 13.32
CA ALA A 239 -9.91 11.74 13.36
C ALA A 239 -8.55 11.98 12.67
N THR A 240 -7.82 10.93 12.30
CA THR A 240 -6.58 11.04 11.51
C THR A 240 -6.87 11.28 10.03
N LYS A 241 -8.09 10.98 9.57
CA LYS A 241 -8.55 11.25 8.22
C LYS A 241 -9.05 12.66 8.06
N GLN A 242 -9.12 13.12 6.82
CA GLN A 242 -9.46 14.49 6.48
C GLN A 242 -10.63 14.52 5.49
N VAL A 243 -11.48 15.55 5.65
CA VAL A 243 -12.57 15.87 4.74
C VAL A 243 -12.23 17.17 4.02
N GLN A 244 -12.40 17.21 2.71
CA GLN A 244 -12.21 18.42 1.91
C GLN A 244 -13.55 19.11 1.68
N CYS A 245 -13.59 20.41 1.89
CA CYS A 245 -14.76 21.25 1.65
C CYS A 245 -14.39 22.46 0.80
N ALA A 246 -15.09 22.66 -0.31
CA ALA A 246 -14.92 23.83 -1.15
C ALA A 246 -16.25 24.54 -1.39
N VAL A 247 -16.22 25.84 -1.40
CA VAL A 247 -17.36 26.72 -1.67
C VAL A 247 -16.97 27.71 -2.76
N SER A 248 -17.76 27.81 -3.78
CA SER A 248 -17.55 28.74 -4.89
C SER A 248 -18.90 29.28 -5.38
N PHE A 249 -18.85 30.33 -6.20
CA PHE A 249 -19.97 30.75 -7.02
C PHE A 249 -19.61 30.54 -8.48
N ASP A 250 -20.52 29.96 -9.24
CA ASP A 250 -20.30 29.76 -10.68
C ASP A 250 -20.48 31.04 -11.49
N ALA A 251 -20.37 30.95 -12.83
CA ALA A 251 -20.50 32.11 -13.72
C ALA A 251 -21.91 32.73 -13.72
N ALA A 252 -22.93 31.98 -13.32
CA ALA A 252 -24.30 32.46 -13.14
C ALA A 252 -24.51 33.06 -11.73
N GLY A 253 -23.52 32.94 -10.84
CA GLY A 253 -23.58 33.39 -9.45
C GLY A 253 -24.24 32.35 -8.53
N GLU A 254 -24.54 31.12 -8.99
CA GLU A 254 -25.06 30.06 -8.14
C GLU A 254 -24.02 29.58 -7.16
N LEU A 255 -24.45 29.30 -5.94
CA LEU A 255 -23.61 28.69 -4.92
C LEU A 255 -23.32 27.24 -5.28
N VAL A 256 -22.05 26.86 -5.24
CA VAL A 256 -21.58 25.48 -5.41
C VAL A 256 -20.79 25.06 -4.18
N ILE A 257 -21.23 24.00 -3.55
CA ILE A 257 -20.54 23.38 -2.39
C ILE A 257 -20.10 21.98 -2.79
N VAL A 258 -18.83 21.67 -2.53
CA VAL A 258 -18.27 20.35 -2.78
C VAL A 258 -17.71 19.80 -1.46
N VAL A 259 -18.12 18.58 -1.10
CA VAL A 259 -17.57 17.86 0.06
C VAL A 259 -17.03 16.54 -0.43
N ARG A 260 -15.78 16.21 -0.06
CA ARG A 260 -15.08 14.99 -0.45
C ARG A 260 -14.49 14.31 0.78
N ASP A 261 -14.65 12.99 0.86
CA ASP A 261 -14.06 12.15 1.88
C ASP A 261 -13.10 11.09 1.30
N PRO A 262 -12.18 10.53 2.12
CA PRO A 262 -11.21 9.52 1.70
C PRO A 262 -11.73 8.08 1.86
N GLY A 263 -13.04 7.89 2.00
CA GLY A 263 -13.66 6.59 2.24
C GLY A 263 -13.73 5.69 1.01
N THR A 264 -14.50 4.61 1.15
CA THR A 264 -14.74 3.65 0.06
C THR A 264 -15.92 4.05 -0.83
N GLY A 265 -16.59 5.17 -0.51
CA GLY A 265 -17.80 5.60 -1.20
C GLY A 265 -19.04 4.79 -0.86
N PHE A 266 -20.12 5.11 -1.55
CA PHE A 266 -21.42 4.40 -1.46
C PHE A 266 -22.21 4.58 -2.76
N ASP A 267 -23.18 3.69 -3.01
CA ASP A 267 -24.11 3.87 -4.13
C ASP A 267 -25.30 4.76 -3.67
N PRO A 268 -25.41 5.99 -4.17
CA PRO A 268 -26.52 6.90 -3.79
C PRO A 268 -27.89 6.35 -4.15
N LYS A 269 -27.99 5.50 -5.18
CA LYS A 269 -29.24 4.89 -5.64
C LYS A 269 -29.69 3.74 -4.73
N ALA A 270 -28.77 3.16 -3.97
CA ALA A 270 -29.07 2.10 -3.01
C ALA A 270 -29.57 2.65 -1.66
N VAL A 271 -29.55 3.98 -1.46
CA VAL A 271 -30.04 4.60 -0.22
C VAL A 271 -31.57 4.63 -0.21
N PRO A 272 -32.23 3.95 0.74
CA PRO A 272 -33.67 3.87 0.77
C PRO A 272 -34.30 5.24 1.07
N ASN A 273 -35.40 5.55 0.40
CA ASN A 273 -36.19 6.74 0.70
C ASN A 273 -36.74 6.66 2.14
N PRO A 274 -36.40 7.61 3.04
CA PRO A 274 -36.82 7.55 4.43
C PRO A 274 -38.34 7.79 4.62
N LEU A 275 -39.04 8.30 3.60
CA LEU A 275 -40.50 8.55 3.68
C LEU A 275 -41.34 7.35 3.21
N GLU A 276 -40.72 6.26 2.70
CA GLU A 276 -41.45 5.08 2.20
C GLU A 276 -41.48 3.94 3.22
N GLY A 277 -42.71 3.50 3.55
CA GLY A 277 -43.00 2.28 4.32
C GLY A 277 -42.33 2.21 5.70
N ASN A 278 -41.71 1.06 6.01
CA ASN A 278 -41.03 0.81 7.29
C ASN A 278 -39.69 1.57 7.51
N ASN A 279 -39.30 2.44 6.60
CA ASN A 279 -38.06 3.19 6.71
C ASN A 279 -38.14 4.42 7.65
N LEU A 280 -39.37 4.82 8.02
CA LEU A 280 -39.62 5.93 8.96
C LEU A 280 -38.89 5.79 10.31
N PHE A 281 -38.58 4.55 10.74
CA PHE A 281 -37.93 4.25 12.02
C PHE A 281 -36.43 3.91 11.86
N LYS A 282 -35.90 3.83 10.61
CA LYS A 282 -34.49 3.57 10.35
C LYS A 282 -33.73 4.88 10.27
N GLY A 283 -32.64 5.01 11.00
CA GLY A 283 -31.79 6.23 11.01
C GLY A 283 -30.95 6.44 9.76
N SER A 284 -30.90 5.45 8.83
CA SER A 284 -30.11 5.51 7.60
C SER A 284 -30.91 6.15 6.45
N GLY A 285 -30.25 7.01 5.66
CA GLY A 285 -30.83 7.63 4.45
C GLY A 285 -31.44 9.03 4.66
N ARG A 286 -31.69 9.44 5.89
CA ARG A 286 -32.27 10.76 6.18
C ARG A 286 -31.39 11.93 5.72
N GLY A 287 -30.08 11.80 5.88
CA GLY A 287 -29.14 12.84 5.51
C GLY A 287 -29.09 13.08 4.00
N VAL A 288 -29.02 12.02 3.21
CA VAL A 288 -29.02 12.11 1.74
C VAL A 288 -30.35 12.73 1.24
N PHE A 289 -31.48 12.31 1.85
CA PHE A 289 -32.79 12.88 1.54
C PHE A 289 -32.85 14.37 1.88
N LEU A 290 -32.40 14.78 3.08
CA LEU A 290 -32.41 16.16 3.53
C LEU A 290 -31.56 17.07 2.62
N ILE A 291 -30.39 16.62 2.21
CA ILE A 291 -29.54 17.35 1.28
C ILE A 291 -30.27 17.60 -0.05
N ASN A 292 -30.95 16.58 -0.59
CA ASN A 292 -31.70 16.70 -1.85
C ASN A 292 -32.92 17.61 -1.75
N GLU A 293 -33.57 17.69 -0.58
CA GLU A 293 -34.72 18.58 -0.37
C GLU A 293 -34.30 20.06 -0.19
N LEU A 294 -33.12 20.30 0.39
CA LEU A 294 -32.68 21.65 0.71
C LEU A 294 -31.86 22.32 -0.41
N MET A 295 -31.24 21.53 -1.30
CA MET A 295 -30.43 22.06 -2.41
C MET A 295 -31.14 21.86 -3.73
N ASP A 296 -30.91 22.75 -4.70
CA ASP A 296 -31.59 22.72 -5.99
C ASP A 296 -31.06 21.60 -6.90
N THR A 297 -29.75 21.30 -6.82
CA THR A 297 -29.16 20.12 -7.46
C THR A 297 -28.13 19.44 -6.55
N VAL A 298 -28.10 18.12 -6.55
CA VAL A 298 -27.12 17.30 -5.82
C VAL A 298 -26.60 16.23 -6.74
N GLU A 299 -25.30 16.21 -6.91
CA GLU A 299 -24.57 15.23 -7.74
C GLU A 299 -23.58 14.47 -6.85
N TYR A 300 -23.53 13.15 -7.00
CA TYR A 300 -22.54 12.30 -6.35
C TYR A 300 -21.54 11.80 -7.37
N GLU A 301 -20.28 12.07 -7.15
CA GLU A 301 -19.16 11.71 -8.02
C GLU A 301 -18.18 10.80 -7.26
N ASP A 302 -17.19 10.28 -7.98
CA ASP A 302 -16.10 9.48 -7.40
C ASP A 302 -16.64 8.32 -6.52
N GLU A 303 -17.57 7.52 -7.09
CA GLU A 303 -18.22 6.38 -6.41
C GLU A 303 -18.93 6.77 -5.08
N GLY A 304 -19.45 7.99 -5.01
CA GLY A 304 -20.14 8.52 -3.84
C GLY A 304 -19.21 9.08 -2.74
N ARG A 305 -17.91 9.22 -3.02
CA ARG A 305 -16.94 9.87 -2.12
C ARG A 305 -16.95 11.40 -2.22
N MET A 306 -17.57 11.93 -3.24
CA MET A 306 -17.71 13.36 -3.45
C MET A 306 -19.17 13.72 -3.70
N VAL A 307 -19.68 14.69 -2.94
CA VAL A 307 -20.99 15.29 -3.16
C VAL A 307 -20.82 16.73 -3.58
N LYS A 308 -21.49 17.11 -4.68
CA LYS A 308 -21.55 18.47 -5.21
C LYS A 308 -22.99 18.96 -5.15
N MET A 309 -23.19 20.06 -4.46
CA MET A 309 -24.49 20.66 -4.17
C MET A 309 -24.53 22.04 -4.77
N ARG A 310 -25.66 22.40 -5.37
CA ARG A 310 -25.88 23.74 -5.94
C ARG A 310 -27.13 24.38 -5.35
N LYS A 311 -27.07 25.71 -5.15
CA LYS A 311 -28.18 26.52 -4.74
C LYS A 311 -28.22 27.80 -5.58
N ALA A 312 -29.34 28.05 -6.22
CA ALA A 312 -29.54 29.24 -7.05
C ALA A 312 -29.46 30.53 -6.22
N LEU A 313 -29.08 31.63 -6.88
CA LEU A 313 -29.14 32.96 -6.29
C LEU A 313 -30.57 33.25 -5.81
N PRO A 314 -30.68 33.90 -4.61
CA PRO A 314 -31.97 34.39 -4.17
C PRO A 314 -32.59 35.35 -5.18
N THR A 315 -33.86 35.13 -5.51
CA THR A 315 -34.61 36.06 -6.35
C THR A 315 -35.20 37.20 -5.53
N SER A 316 -35.64 38.29 -6.20
CA SER A 316 -36.30 39.40 -5.50
C SER A 316 -37.55 39.02 -4.74
N GLU A 317 -38.20 37.88 -5.07
CA GLU A 317 -39.32 37.31 -4.31
C GLU A 317 -38.94 36.65 -3.01
N ASP A 318 -37.70 36.15 -2.90
CA ASP A 318 -37.20 35.51 -1.66
C ASP A 318 -36.87 36.55 -0.56
N VAL A 319 -36.71 37.81 -0.89
CA VAL A 319 -36.34 38.90 0.02
C VAL A 319 -37.55 39.48 0.75
N ASP A 320 -38.77 39.32 0.22
CA ASP A 320 -39.98 40.01 0.71
C ASP A 320 -40.76 39.21 1.79
N THR A 321 -40.33 38.00 2.16
CA THR A 321 -41.02 37.16 3.15
C THR A 321 -40.57 37.35 4.59
N THR A 322 -39.69 38.35 4.89
CA THR A 322 -39.13 38.57 6.22
C THR A 322 -39.74 39.80 6.97
N VAL A 323 -40.89 40.30 6.52
CA VAL A 323 -41.60 41.38 7.26
C VAL A 323 -43.04 40.92 7.52
N HIS A 324 -43.24 40.16 8.59
CA HIS A 324 -44.48 40.16 9.37
C HIS A 324 -44.21 39.53 10.76
#